data_b2d5eff813186b3470b3fa61829ce756
#
_entry.id   b2d5eff813186b3470b3fa61829ce756
#
_cell.length_a   1.000
_cell.length_b   1.000
_cell.length_c   1.000
_cell.angle_alpha   90.00
_cell.angle_beta   90.00
_cell.angle_gamma   90.00
#
_symmetry.space_group_name_H-M   'P 1'
#
loop_
_entity.id
_entity.type
_entity.pdbx_description
1 polymer ?
#
loop_
_entity_poly.entity_id
_entity_poly.type
_entity_poly.pdbx_seq_one_letter_code
_entity_poly.pdbx_strand_id
1 'polypeptide(L)'
;MLTAGGPEGCNEAVMSNRDSTLTTPRAAAVAGILFSLLLMASLALIRTSLPADPRDAAGWRSVDVSRVALALQLVPFAGIAFLWFVGVLRDRLGAKEDKFFATVFFGSGLLFLAMLFNSAAVAGGVIRLYGMAADRLVESGVYAFGRVVTYEVMNVYTMKMAGVFMISTCTLSLRTGIFPRWMAFLGFALAVFLLLSLGLVAWAPFVFPLWVLLISSHILKANLGRGRA
;
A
#
# COMPACT_ATOMS: atom_id res chain seq x y z
N MET A 1 -17.31 22.02 -53.18
CA MET A 1 -15.88 22.25 -52.97
C MET A 1 -15.49 21.46 -51.72
N LEU A 2 -15.09 20.21 -51.93
CA LEU A 2 -14.71 19.26 -50.85
C LEU A 2 -13.20 19.34 -50.71
N THR A 3 -12.71 19.85 -49.56
CA THR A 3 -11.29 19.83 -49.20
C THR A 3 -10.95 18.50 -48.60
N ALA A 4 -10.16 17.71 -49.29
CA ALA A 4 -9.59 16.45 -48.83
C ALA A 4 -8.63 16.73 -47.67
N GLY A 5 -8.93 16.19 -46.49
CA GLY A 5 -8.01 16.11 -45.35
C GLY A 5 -6.88 15.14 -45.70
N GLY A 6 -5.65 15.65 -45.73
CA GLY A 6 -4.46 14.88 -46.09
C GLY A 6 -4.08 13.85 -45.06
N PRO A 7 -3.22 12.87 -45.40
CA PRO A 7 -2.80 11.74 -44.53
C PRO A 7 -1.94 12.14 -43.30
N GLU A 8 -1.55 13.41 -43.19
CA GLU A 8 -0.68 13.90 -42.11
C GLU A 8 -1.40 13.98 -40.75
N GLY A 9 -2.69 14.36 -40.71
CA GLY A 9 -3.45 14.42 -39.45
C GLY A 9 -3.74 13.05 -38.83
N CYS A 10 -3.74 11.99 -39.61
CA CYS A 10 -3.94 10.63 -39.11
C CYS A 10 -2.68 10.06 -38.45
N ASN A 11 -1.51 10.45 -38.91
CA ASN A 11 -0.22 10.03 -38.32
C ASN A 11 0.07 10.73 -36.96
N GLU A 12 -0.24 12.02 -36.84
CA GLU A 12 -0.05 12.73 -35.56
C GLU A 12 -0.98 12.21 -34.47
N ALA A 13 -2.23 11.89 -34.77
CA ALA A 13 -3.18 11.31 -33.86
C ALA A 13 -2.75 9.89 -33.41
N VAL A 14 -2.16 9.09 -34.31
CA VAL A 14 -1.64 7.74 -33.98
C VAL A 14 -0.35 7.81 -33.18
N MET A 15 0.52 8.79 -33.42
CA MET A 15 1.75 8.99 -32.61
C MET A 15 1.43 9.53 -31.21
N SER A 16 0.52 10.51 -31.09
CA SER A 16 0.06 11.04 -29.80
C SER A 16 -0.59 9.95 -28.92
N ASN A 17 -1.33 9.01 -29.51
CA ASN A 17 -1.95 7.91 -28.79
C ASN A 17 -0.93 6.82 -28.38
N ARG A 18 0.19 6.68 -29.07
CA ARG A 18 1.27 5.74 -28.69
C ARG A 18 2.07 6.24 -27.50
N ASP A 19 2.34 7.53 -27.40
CA ASP A 19 3.12 8.11 -26.30
C ASP A 19 2.34 8.08 -24.96
N SER A 20 1.02 8.29 -24.98
CA SER A 20 0.18 8.22 -23.80
C SER A 20 0.07 6.80 -23.21
N THR A 21 0.16 5.76 -24.04
CA THR A 21 0.10 4.36 -23.59
C THR A 21 1.42 3.84 -22.97
N LEU A 22 2.56 4.50 -23.23
CA LEU A 22 3.87 4.09 -22.73
C LEU A 22 4.23 4.69 -21.36
N THR A 23 3.62 5.81 -20.99
CA THR A 23 3.90 6.49 -19.71
C THR A 23 3.17 5.88 -18.50
N THR A 24 1.97 5.37 -18.71
CA THR A 24 1.08 4.83 -17.66
C THR A 24 1.70 3.66 -16.88
N PRO A 25 2.41 2.66 -17.46
CA PRO A 25 2.99 1.55 -16.67
C PRO A 25 4.16 1.93 -15.81
N ARG A 26 4.94 2.90 -16.24
CA ARG A 26 6.06 3.41 -15.45
C ARG A 26 5.55 4.16 -14.22
N ALA A 27 4.48 4.95 -14.38
CA ALA A 27 3.86 5.68 -13.28
C ALA A 27 3.33 4.73 -12.18
N ALA A 28 2.64 3.63 -12.55
CA ALA A 28 2.20 2.63 -11.59
C ALA A 28 3.37 2.00 -10.83
N ALA A 29 4.41 1.60 -11.56
CA ALA A 29 5.57 0.96 -10.95
C ALA A 29 6.30 1.90 -9.98
N VAL A 30 6.49 3.17 -10.34
CA VAL A 30 7.11 4.18 -9.48
C VAL A 30 6.25 4.44 -8.25
N ALA A 31 4.93 4.60 -8.41
CA ALA A 31 4.01 4.81 -7.31
C ALA A 31 4.00 3.63 -6.32
N GLY A 32 4.00 2.39 -6.82
CA GLY A 32 4.06 1.20 -5.97
C GLY A 32 5.40 1.04 -5.24
N ILE A 33 6.53 1.39 -5.87
CA ILE A 33 7.84 1.42 -5.21
C ILE A 33 7.86 2.48 -4.12
N LEU A 34 7.38 3.70 -4.41
CA LEU A 34 7.33 4.81 -3.45
C LEU A 34 6.46 4.45 -2.24
N PHE A 35 5.25 3.92 -2.48
CA PHE A 35 4.38 3.40 -1.42
C PHE A 35 5.12 2.40 -0.54
N SER A 36 5.74 1.40 -1.15
CA SER A 36 6.41 0.32 -0.42
C SER A 36 7.56 0.84 0.45
N LEU A 37 8.40 1.71 -0.09
CA LEU A 37 9.53 2.27 0.64
C LEU A 37 9.07 3.17 1.80
N LEU A 38 8.08 4.05 1.57
CA LEU A 38 7.54 4.94 2.60
C LEU A 38 6.87 4.15 3.73
N LEU A 39 6.05 3.15 3.38
CA LEU A 39 5.38 2.34 4.39
C LEU A 39 6.37 1.47 5.17
N MET A 40 7.35 0.84 4.51
CA MET A 40 8.38 0.06 5.20
C MET A 40 9.24 0.93 6.10
N ALA A 41 9.62 2.14 5.67
CA ALA A 41 10.35 3.08 6.51
C ALA A 41 9.53 3.49 7.74
N SER A 42 8.24 3.80 7.57
CA SER A 42 7.33 4.10 8.68
C SER A 42 7.25 2.95 9.68
N LEU A 43 6.99 1.73 9.20
CA LEU A 43 6.90 0.54 10.04
C LEU A 43 8.21 0.24 10.78
N ALA A 44 9.36 0.40 10.12
CA ALA A 44 10.67 0.19 10.73
C ALA A 44 10.95 1.23 11.82
N LEU A 45 10.66 2.51 11.58
CA LEU A 45 10.81 3.57 12.58
C LEU A 45 9.92 3.33 13.80
N ILE A 46 8.66 2.93 13.61
CA ILE A 46 7.75 2.60 14.72
C ILE A 46 8.32 1.43 15.53
N ARG A 47 8.79 0.38 14.85
CA ARG A 47 9.34 -0.79 15.53
C ARG A 47 10.60 -0.54 16.33
N THR A 48 11.48 0.32 15.83
CA THR A 48 12.72 0.67 16.54
C THR A 48 12.50 1.67 17.67
N SER A 49 11.35 2.35 17.71
CA SER A 49 11.06 3.42 18.65
C SER A 49 10.08 3.01 19.78
N LEU A 50 9.43 1.86 19.65
CA LEU A 50 8.46 1.36 20.63
C LEU A 50 8.97 0.05 21.27
N PRO A 51 8.72 -0.15 22.59
CA PRO A 51 9.02 -1.41 23.27
C PRO A 51 8.31 -2.58 22.59
N ALA A 52 9.00 -3.73 22.51
CA ALA A 52 8.46 -4.93 21.86
C ALA A 52 7.25 -5.51 22.62
N ASP A 53 7.25 -5.44 23.94
CA ASP A 53 6.13 -5.90 24.78
C ASP A 53 5.17 -4.74 25.08
N PRO A 54 3.90 -4.83 24.64
CA PRO A 54 2.87 -3.85 25.00
C PRO A 54 2.59 -3.72 26.49
N ARG A 55 2.93 -4.77 27.27
CA ARG A 55 2.69 -4.85 28.72
C ARG A 55 3.84 -4.32 29.57
N ASP A 56 4.99 -4.04 28.94
CA ASP A 56 6.15 -3.49 29.62
C ASP A 56 5.88 -2.05 30.08
N ALA A 57 5.47 -1.91 31.32
CA ALA A 57 5.17 -0.62 31.93
C ALA A 57 6.43 0.25 32.13
N ALA A 58 7.63 -0.32 32.12
CA ALA A 58 8.89 0.43 32.23
C ALA A 58 9.40 0.93 30.88
N GLY A 59 9.13 0.19 29.80
CA GLY A 59 9.59 0.48 28.46
C GLY A 59 8.96 1.73 27.84
N TRP A 60 7.83 2.23 28.35
CA TRP A 60 7.20 3.44 27.85
C TRP A 60 8.07 4.70 28.06
N ARG A 61 8.94 4.73 29.06
CA ARG A 61 9.85 5.85 29.32
C ARG A 61 10.94 6.04 28.25
N SER A 62 11.18 5.02 27.43
CA SER A 62 12.18 5.02 26.36
C SER A 62 11.60 5.34 24.96
N VAL A 63 10.33 5.74 24.86
CA VAL A 63 9.68 6.03 23.59
C VAL A 63 10.26 7.29 22.96
N ASP A 64 10.83 7.16 21.77
CA ASP A 64 11.29 8.29 20.98
C ASP A 64 10.09 8.91 20.22
N VAL A 65 9.45 9.88 20.87
CA VAL A 65 8.27 10.59 20.37
C VAL A 65 8.52 11.20 18.99
N SER A 66 9.72 11.76 18.78
CA SER A 66 10.07 12.44 17.52
C SER A 66 10.13 11.45 16.35
N ARG A 67 10.74 10.29 16.57
CA ARG A 67 10.82 9.23 15.54
C ARG A 67 9.46 8.64 15.22
N VAL A 68 8.63 8.38 16.25
CA VAL A 68 7.27 7.88 16.03
C VAL A 68 6.42 8.92 15.30
N ALA A 69 6.51 10.20 15.66
CA ALA A 69 5.81 11.28 14.97
C ALA A 69 6.22 11.37 13.48
N LEU A 70 7.53 11.29 13.20
CA LEU A 70 8.05 11.25 11.82
C LEU A 70 7.50 10.04 11.06
N ALA A 71 7.53 8.86 11.66
CA ALA A 71 7.01 7.64 11.05
C ALA A 71 5.52 7.78 10.67
N LEU A 72 4.72 8.34 11.56
CA LEU A 72 3.30 8.56 11.32
C LEU A 72 3.04 9.62 10.23
N GLN A 73 3.91 10.62 10.07
CA GLN A 73 3.82 11.58 8.97
C GLN A 73 4.12 10.98 7.61
N LEU A 74 4.88 9.89 7.52
CA LEU A 74 5.14 9.18 6.25
C LEU A 74 3.91 8.43 5.75
N VAL A 75 3.00 8.01 6.64
CA VAL A 75 1.83 7.19 6.29
C VAL A 75 0.89 7.86 5.29
N PRO A 76 0.49 9.15 5.42
CA PRO A 76 -0.34 9.83 4.42
C PRO A 76 0.30 9.85 3.02
N PHE A 77 1.61 10.11 2.94
CA PHE A 77 2.33 10.10 1.66
C PHE A 77 2.40 8.71 1.05
N ALA A 78 2.62 7.67 1.87
CA ALA A 78 2.51 6.30 1.42
C ALA A 78 1.09 6.00 0.88
N GLY A 79 0.06 6.48 1.57
CA GLY A 79 -1.33 6.32 1.13
C GLY A 79 -1.63 6.99 -0.20
N ILE A 80 -1.13 8.21 -0.43
CA ILE A 80 -1.27 8.91 -1.72
C ILE A 80 -0.58 8.10 -2.82
N ALA A 81 0.64 7.63 -2.60
CA ALA A 81 1.37 6.80 -3.56
C ALA A 81 0.61 5.49 -3.85
N PHE A 82 -0.02 4.88 -2.84
CA PHE A 82 -0.84 3.68 -3.03
C PHE A 82 -2.11 3.97 -3.86
N LEU A 83 -2.78 5.10 -3.66
CA LEU A 83 -3.94 5.50 -4.48
C LEU A 83 -3.55 5.64 -5.95
N TRP A 84 -2.40 6.24 -6.22
CA TRP A 84 -1.87 6.34 -7.59
C TRP A 84 -1.56 4.97 -8.17
N PHE A 85 -0.92 4.09 -7.39
CA PHE A 85 -0.66 2.71 -7.80
C PHE A 85 -1.95 1.97 -8.16
N VAL A 86 -2.99 2.04 -7.30
CA VAL A 86 -4.29 1.41 -7.53
C VAL A 86 -4.99 2.00 -8.75
N GLY A 87 -4.99 3.34 -8.89
CA GLY A 87 -5.62 4.04 -10.01
C GLY A 87 -5.03 3.62 -11.35
N VAL A 88 -3.70 3.63 -11.47
CA VAL A 88 -3.03 3.22 -12.72
C VAL A 88 -3.16 1.73 -12.98
N LEU A 89 -3.16 0.90 -11.93
CA LEU A 89 -3.38 -0.53 -12.09
C LEU A 89 -4.79 -0.82 -12.59
N ARG A 90 -5.80 -0.09 -12.10
CA ARG A 90 -7.19 -0.18 -12.55
C ARG A 90 -7.35 0.18 -14.03
N ASP A 91 -6.71 1.26 -14.51
CA ASP A 91 -6.75 1.66 -15.91
C ASP A 91 -6.23 0.56 -16.86
N ARG A 92 -5.25 -0.23 -16.38
CA ARG A 92 -4.71 -1.35 -17.13
C ARG A 92 -5.61 -2.57 -17.20
N LEU A 93 -6.41 -2.76 -16.18
CA LEU A 93 -7.35 -3.86 -16.11
C LEU A 93 -8.52 -3.65 -17.07
N GLY A 94 -8.83 -2.41 -17.43
CA GLY A 94 -9.64 -1.95 -18.58
C GLY A 94 -10.94 -2.69 -18.85
N ALA A 95 -11.53 -2.43 -20.02
CA ALA A 95 -12.86 -2.80 -20.49
C ALA A 95 -13.17 -4.31 -20.62
N LYS A 96 -12.24 -5.21 -20.33
CA LYS A 96 -12.41 -6.68 -20.40
C LYS A 96 -12.72 -7.34 -19.06
N GLU A 97 -12.93 -6.54 -18.02
CA GLU A 97 -12.98 -7.04 -16.64
C GLU A 97 -14.40 -7.30 -16.16
N ASP A 98 -14.54 -8.41 -15.43
CA ASP A 98 -15.74 -8.71 -14.65
C ASP A 98 -15.93 -7.60 -13.58
N LYS A 99 -17.04 -6.88 -13.65
CA LYS A 99 -17.38 -5.76 -12.75
C LYS A 99 -17.25 -6.11 -11.28
N PHE A 100 -17.47 -7.36 -10.93
CA PHE A 100 -17.35 -7.86 -9.56
C PHE A 100 -15.89 -7.77 -9.05
N PHE A 101 -14.94 -8.31 -9.82
CA PHE A 101 -13.52 -8.29 -9.41
C PHE A 101 -12.95 -6.87 -9.36
N ALA A 102 -13.35 -5.99 -10.29
CA ALA A 102 -12.98 -4.59 -10.27
C ALA A 102 -13.46 -3.88 -8.99
N THR A 103 -14.68 -4.20 -8.54
CA THR A 103 -15.26 -3.63 -7.32
C THR A 103 -14.53 -4.12 -6.08
N VAL A 104 -14.26 -5.43 -5.97
CA VAL A 104 -13.56 -6.01 -4.82
C VAL A 104 -12.11 -5.53 -4.76
N PHE A 105 -11.41 -5.45 -5.90
CA PHE A 105 -10.06 -4.90 -6.01
C PHE A 105 -10.01 -3.46 -5.48
N PHE A 106 -10.84 -2.57 -6.03
CA PHE A 106 -10.83 -1.16 -5.66
C PHE A 106 -11.31 -0.96 -4.22
N GLY A 107 -12.40 -1.63 -3.82
CA GLY A 107 -12.97 -1.53 -2.48
C GLY A 107 -12.01 -2.01 -1.39
N SER A 108 -11.32 -3.14 -1.59
CA SER A 108 -10.34 -3.65 -0.63
C SER A 108 -9.12 -2.74 -0.52
N GLY A 109 -8.67 -2.14 -1.62
CA GLY A 109 -7.60 -1.14 -1.60
C GLY A 109 -7.97 0.12 -0.81
N LEU A 110 -9.19 0.64 -0.99
CA LEU A 110 -9.67 1.80 -0.23
C LEU A 110 -9.88 1.46 1.25
N LEU A 111 -10.42 0.29 1.57
CA LEU A 111 -10.58 -0.17 2.95
C LEU A 111 -9.22 -0.38 3.64
N PHE A 112 -8.23 -0.92 2.91
CA PHE A 112 -6.86 -1.01 3.40
C PHE A 112 -6.34 0.37 3.83
N LEU A 113 -6.48 1.39 2.96
CA LEU A 113 -6.05 2.76 3.27
C LEU A 113 -6.83 3.36 4.43
N ALA A 114 -8.15 3.19 4.47
CA ALA A 114 -8.97 3.70 5.55
C ALA A 114 -8.56 3.13 6.91
N MET A 115 -8.29 1.82 6.97
CA MET A 115 -7.81 1.17 8.20
C MET A 115 -6.39 1.59 8.55
N LEU A 116 -5.49 1.72 7.57
CA LEU A 116 -4.14 2.21 7.77
C LEU A 116 -4.13 3.63 8.35
N PHE A 117 -4.92 4.54 7.78
CA PHE A 117 -5.04 5.91 8.26
C PHE A 117 -5.70 6.00 9.64
N ASN A 118 -6.70 5.16 9.89
CA ASN A 118 -7.33 5.08 11.21
C ASN A 118 -6.31 4.64 12.28
N SER A 119 -5.54 3.58 12.01
CA SER A 119 -4.46 3.14 12.90
C SER A 119 -3.44 4.25 13.15
N ALA A 120 -2.99 4.94 12.10
CA ALA A 120 -2.04 6.05 12.21
C ALA A 120 -2.62 7.25 12.97
N ALA A 121 -3.91 7.57 12.80
CA ALA A 121 -4.58 8.66 13.51
C ALA A 121 -4.68 8.38 15.01
N VAL A 122 -5.08 7.16 15.39
CA VAL A 122 -5.14 6.75 16.80
C VAL A 122 -3.74 6.80 17.43
N ALA A 123 -2.73 6.23 16.76
CA ALA A 123 -1.35 6.28 17.23
C ALA A 123 -0.85 7.72 17.38
N GLY A 124 -1.16 8.59 16.40
CA GLY A 124 -0.78 10.01 16.42
C GLY A 124 -1.43 10.77 17.59
N GLY A 125 -2.69 10.49 17.90
CA GLY A 125 -3.38 11.05 19.07
C GLY A 125 -2.70 10.64 20.38
N VAL A 126 -2.40 9.34 20.52
CA VAL A 126 -1.72 8.81 21.72
C VAL A 126 -0.34 9.44 21.91
N ILE A 127 0.46 9.54 20.84
CA ILE A 127 1.82 10.10 20.90
C ILE A 127 1.80 11.61 21.23
N ARG A 128 0.83 12.35 20.72
CA ARG A 128 0.66 13.77 21.07
C ARG A 128 0.30 13.97 22.55
N LEU A 129 -0.65 13.19 23.05
CA LEU A 129 -1.03 13.22 24.46
C LEU A 129 0.14 12.80 25.35
N TYR A 130 0.91 11.80 24.93
CA TYR A 130 2.12 11.36 25.63
C TYR A 130 3.14 12.48 25.76
N GLY A 131 3.40 13.24 24.70
CA GLY A 131 4.31 14.39 24.73
C GLY A 131 3.86 15.54 25.63
N MET A 132 2.56 15.63 25.94
CA MET A 132 2.00 16.69 26.80
C MET A 132 1.94 16.29 28.28
N ALA A 133 1.59 15.06 28.62
CA ALA A 133 1.33 14.61 29.99
C ALA A 133 1.50 13.08 30.11
N ALA A 134 2.72 12.58 29.95
CA ALA A 134 3.02 11.15 29.90
C ALA A 134 2.49 10.37 31.13
N ASP A 135 2.78 10.84 32.34
CA ASP A 135 2.40 10.13 33.56
C ASP A 135 0.88 10.01 33.70
N ARG A 136 0.13 11.10 33.48
CA ARG A 136 -1.34 11.10 33.53
C ARG A 136 -1.94 10.18 32.45
N LEU A 137 -1.36 10.16 31.26
CA LEU A 137 -1.82 9.32 30.14
C LEU A 137 -1.66 7.84 30.49
N VAL A 138 -0.53 7.47 31.07
CA VAL A 138 -0.24 6.08 31.46
C VAL A 138 -1.13 5.65 32.62
N GLU A 139 -1.25 6.47 33.68
CA GLU A 139 -2.09 6.19 34.85
C GLU A 139 -3.57 6.05 34.50
N SER A 140 -4.07 6.83 33.55
CA SER A 140 -5.48 6.76 33.10
C SER A 140 -5.82 5.52 32.26
N GLY A 141 -4.83 4.72 31.84
CA GLY A 141 -5.01 3.58 30.94
C GLY A 141 -5.24 3.96 29.47
N VAL A 142 -5.36 5.25 29.13
CA VAL A 142 -5.60 5.70 27.75
C VAL A 142 -4.43 5.33 26.84
N TYR A 143 -3.20 5.35 27.35
CA TYR A 143 -2.03 4.90 26.60
C TYR A 143 -2.13 3.42 26.20
N ALA A 144 -2.46 2.55 27.16
CA ALA A 144 -2.60 1.12 26.91
C ALA A 144 -3.76 0.85 25.93
N PHE A 145 -4.92 1.48 26.12
CA PHE A 145 -6.06 1.37 25.23
C PHE A 145 -5.72 1.80 23.80
N GLY A 146 -5.12 2.97 23.62
CA GLY A 146 -4.75 3.49 22.32
C GLY A 146 -3.73 2.60 21.58
N ARG A 147 -2.77 2.01 22.31
CA ARG A 147 -1.83 1.02 21.74
C ARG A 147 -2.55 -0.23 21.27
N VAL A 148 -3.46 -0.78 22.08
CA VAL A 148 -4.22 -1.98 21.72
C VAL A 148 -5.07 -1.71 20.48
N VAL A 149 -5.81 -0.61 20.45
CA VAL A 149 -6.63 -0.23 19.29
C VAL A 149 -5.79 -0.05 18.03
N THR A 150 -4.66 0.67 18.14
CA THR A 150 -3.74 0.85 17.01
C THR A 150 -3.23 -0.50 16.49
N TYR A 151 -2.85 -1.40 17.39
CA TYR A 151 -2.36 -2.73 17.05
C TYR A 151 -3.43 -3.57 16.37
N GLU A 152 -4.64 -3.62 16.92
CA GLU A 152 -5.77 -4.38 16.35
C GLU A 152 -6.14 -3.87 14.95
N VAL A 153 -6.31 -2.55 14.81
CA VAL A 153 -6.63 -1.96 13.50
C VAL A 153 -5.56 -2.26 12.47
N MET A 154 -4.28 -2.16 12.84
CA MET A 154 -3.16 -2.40 11.91
C MET A 154 -2.98 -3.88 11.58
N ASN A 155 -2.93 -4.74 12.59
CA ASN A 155 -2.52 -6.14 12.38
C ASN A 155 -3.68 -7.07 12.03
N VAL A 156 -4.91 -6.70 12.36
CA VAL A 156 -6.10 -7.50 12.03
C VAL A 156 -6.82 -6.92 10.83
N TYR A 157 -7.40 -5.72 10.98
CA TYR A 157 -8.28 -5.15 9.95
C TYR A 157 -7.51 -4.73 8.69
N THR A 158 -6.42 -3.97 8.84
CA THR A 158 -5.62 -3.51 7.70
C THR A 158 -5.01 -4.68 6.94
N MET A 159 -4.47 -5.68 7.65
CA MET A 159 -3.83 -6.84 7.02
C MET A 159 -4.84 -7.75 6.29
N LYS A 160 -6.06 -7.90 6.81
CA LYS A 160 -7.10 -8.65 6.10
C LYS A 160 -7.52 -7.96 4.82
N MET A 161 -7.66 -6.63 4.82
CA MET A 161 -7.98 -5.89 3.61
C MET A 161 -6.82 -5.92 2.59
N ALA A 162 -5.57 -5.89 3.05
CA ALA A 162 -4.40 -6.12 2.21
C ALA A 162 -4.44 -7.52 1.57
N GLY A 163 -4.78 -8.56 2.33
CA GLY A 163 -4.93 -9.92 1.81
C GLY A 163 -6.00 -10.04 0.72
N VAL A 164 -7.18 -9.43 0.92
CA VAL A 164 -8.26 -9.40 -0.09
C VAL A 164 -7.81 -8.65 -1.35
N PHE A 165 -7.12 -7.52 -1.19
CA PHE A 165 -6.54 -6.76 -2.30
C PHE A 165 -5.52 -7.60 -3.08
N MET A 166 -4.64 -8.34 -2.40
CA MET A 166 -3.67 -9.24 -3.03
C MET A 166 -4.35 -10.34 -3.83
N ILE A 167 -5.38 -11.01 -3.27
CA ILE A 167 -6.16 -12.06 -3.97
C ILE A 167 -6.76 -11.49 -5.25
N SER A 168 -7.44 -10.35 -5.16
CA SER A 168 -8.07 -9.70 -6.30
C SER A 168 -7.04 -9.35 -7.37
N THR A 169 -5.91 -8.74 -6.98
CA THR A 169 -4.82 -8.38 -7.89
C THR A 169 -4.19 -9.60 -8.55
N CYS A 170 -3.96 -10.68 -7.82
CA CYS A 170 -3.41 -11.93 -8.37
C CYS A 170 -4.38 -12.59 -9.35
N THR A 171 -5.68 -12.64 -9.02
CA THR A 171 -6.72 -13.18 -9.91
C THR A 171 -6.77 -12.40 -11.23
N LEU A 172 -6.76 -11.07 -11.15
CA LEU A 172 -6.73 -10.18 -12.32
C LEU A 172 -5.46 -10.39 -13.14
N SER A 173 -4.31 -10.51 -12.50
CA SER A 173 -3.05 -10.74 -13.18
C SER A 173 -3.00 -12.08 -13.93
N LEU A 174 -3.58 -13.14 -13.36
CA LEU A 174 -3.67 -14.43 -14.07
C LEU A 174 -4.52 -14.36 -15.34
N ARG A 175 -5.55 -13.49 -15.35
CA ARG A 175 -6.41 -13.28 -16.51
C ARG A 175 -5.79 -12.35 -17.56
N THR A 176 -5.05 -11.33 -17.13
CA THR A 176 -4.52 -10.27 -18.01
C THR A 176 -3.04 -10.46 -18.37
N GLY A 177 -2.30 -11.31 -17.65
CA GLY A 177 -0.87 -11.56 -17.88
C GLY A 177 0.03 -10.38 -17.52
N ILE A 178 -0.39 -9.47 -16.62
CA ILE A 178 0.39 -8.27 -16.22
C ILE A 178 1.74 -8.65 -15.61
N PHE A 179 1.80 -9.72 -14.82
CA PHE A 179 3.04 -10.27 -14.28
C PHE A 179 3.03 -11.82 -14.33
N PRO A 180 4.19 -12.48 -14.19
CA PRO A 180 4.31 -13.93 -14.37
C PRO A 180 3.50 -14.71 -13.33
N ARG A 181 3.02 -15.87 -13.74
CA ARG A 181 2.14 -16.74 -12.93
C ARG A 181 2.71 -17.07 -11.54
N TRP A 182 4.02 -17.28 -11.44
CA TRP A 182 4.65 -17.59 -10.16
C TRP A 182 4.50 -16.47 -9.12
N MET A 183 4.52 -15.20 -9.55
CA MET A 183 4.28 -14.04 -8.66
C MET A 183 2.82 -13.98 -8.20
N ALA A 184 1.88 -14.39 -9.05
CA ALA A 184 0.48 -14.50 -8.66
C ALA A 184 0.29 -15.61 -7.60
N PHE A 185 0.87 -16.78 -7.79
CA PHE A 185 0.80 -17.87 -6.79
C PHE A 185 1.49 -17.49 -5.49
N LEU A 186 2.65 -16.84 -5.53
CA LEU A 186 3.29 -16.28 -4.34
C LEU A 186 2.35 -15.29 -3.63
N GLY A 187 1.71 -14.39 -4.40
CA GLY A 187 0.76 -13.43 -3.86
C GLY A 187 -0.45 -14.10 -3.19
N PHE A 188 -1.00 -15.17 -3.76
CA PHE A 188 -2.07 -15.96 -3.12
C PHE A 188 -1.61 -16.59 -1.79
N ALA A 189 -0.42 -17.19 -1.76
CA ALA A 189 0.13 -17.78 -0.54
C ALA A 189 0.33 -16.73 0.57
N LEU A 190 0.89 -15.56 0.22
CA LEU A 190 1.07 -14.46 1.16
C LEU A 190 -0.27 -13.85 1.59
N ALA A 191 -1.25 -13.76 0.70
CA ALA A 191 -2.59 -13.27 1.03
C ALA A 191 -3.31 -14.19 2.03
N VAL A 192 -3.25 -15.50 1.81
CA VAL A 192 -3.78 -16.50 2.75
C VAL A 192 -3.08 -16.39 4.11
N PHE A 193 -1.76 -16.21 4.11
CA PHE A 193 -1.01 -15.96 5.35
C PHE A 193 -1.52 -14.71 6.08
N LEU A 194 -1.75 -13.58 5.38
CA LEU A 194 -2.28 -12.35 5.99
C LEU A 194 -3.72 -12.52 6.51
N LEU A 195 -4.56 -13.27 5.80
CA LEU A 195 -5.95 -13.52 6.20
C LEU A 195 -6.04 -14.41 7.45
N LEU A 196 -5.15 -15.39 7.57
CA LEU A 196 -5.11 -16.33 8.69
C LEU A 196 -4.29 -15.81 9.86
N SER A 197 -3.42 -14.81 9.64
CA SER A 197 -2.64 -14.20 10.72
C SER A 197 -3.58 -13.41 11.65
N LEU A 198 -3.72 -13.89 12.89
CA LEU A 198 -4.55 -13.28 13.93
C LEU A 198 -3.80 -12.16 14.69
N GLY A 199 -2.92 -11.44 14.02
CA GLY A 199 -2.06 -10.46 14.69
C GLY A 199 -0.89 -11.06 15.48
N LEU A 200 -0.73 -12.40 15.49
CA LEU A 200 0.31 -13.09 16.25
C LEU A 200 1.71 -12.89 15.68
N VAL A 201 1.80 -12.58 14.41
CA VAL A 201 3.09 -12.44 13.71
C VAL A 201 3.45 -10.96 13.60
N ALA A 202 4.40 -10.57 14.40
CA ALA A 202 4.84 -9.19 14.49
C ALA A 202 5.34 -8.59 13.15
N TRP A 203 5.83 -9.40 12.21
CA TRP A 203 6.35 -8.98 10.91
C TRP A 203 5.30 -8.99 9.78
N ALA A 204 4.08 -9.44 10.06
CA ALA A 204 3.01 -9.51 9.07
C ALA A 204 2.78 -8.18 8.30
N PRO A 205 2.84 -6.98 8.91
CA PRO A 205 2.65 -5.72 8.20
C PRO A 205 3.67 -5.44 7.09
N PHE A 206 4.86 -6.07 7.12
CA PHE A 206 5.87 -5.90 6.07
C PHE A 206 5.58 -6.74 4.82
N VAL A 207 4.78 -7.79 4.94
CA VAL A 207 4.50 -8.72 3.82
C VAL A 207 3.86 -7.99 2.65
N PHE A 208 2.87 -7.16 2.92
CA PHE A 208 2.13 -6.44 1.87
C PHE A 208 3.01 -5.43 1.09
N PRO A 209 3.71 -4.49 1.72
CA PRO A 209 4.58 -3.57 0.98
C PRO A 209 5.74 -4.27 0.28
N LEU A 210 6.29 -5.36 0.82
CA LEU A 210 7.31 -6.16 0.13
C LEU A 210 6.77 -6.81 -1.14
N TRP A 211 5.55 -7.35 -1.10
CA TRP A 211 4.91 -7.92 -2.28
C TRP A 211 4.59 -6.85 -3.34
N VAL A 212 4.09 -5.66 -2.93
CA VAL A 212 3.87 -4.53 -3.85
C VAL A 212 5.19 -4.08 -4.47
N LEU A 213 6.29 -4.03 -3.69
CA LEU A 213 7.62 -3.69 -4.19
C LEU A 213 8.10 -4.68 -5.25
N LEU A 214 7.89 -5.98 -5.01
CA LEU A 214 8.26 -7.05 -5.95
C LEU A 214 7.55 -6.89 -7.28
N ILE A 215 6.22 -6.71 -7.26
CA ILE A 215 5.41 -6.53 -8.47
C ILE A 215 5.80 -5.25 -9.20
N SER A 216 5.92 -4.15 -8.49
CA SER A 216 6.24 -2.84 -9.06
C SER A 216 7.62 -2.86 -9.71
N SER A 217 8.60 -3.49 -9.07
CA SER A 217 9.95 -3.66 -9.63
C SER A 217 9.96 -4.52 -10.89
N HIS A 218 9.15 -5.58 -10.93
CA HIS A 218 8.98 -6.41 -12.12
C HIS A 218 8.35 -5.63 -13.28
N ILE A 219 7.26 -4.90 -13.02
CA ILE A 219 6.60 -4.05 -14.01
C ILE A 219 7.57 -3.00 -14.56
N LEU A 220 8.39 -2.39 -13.70
CA LEU A 220 9.36 -1.39 -14.12
C LEU A 220 10.43 -1.99 -15.05
N LYS A 221 11.02 -3.14 -14.68
CA LYS A 221 12.01 -3.85 -15.50
C LYS A 221 11.45 -4.25 -16.87
N ALA A 222 10.24 -4.80 -16.92
CA ALA A 222 9.60 -5.21 -18.17
C ALA A 222 9.36 -4.04 -19.14
N ASN A 223 9.07 -2.83 -18.60
CA ASN A 223 8.87 -1.63 -19.41
C ASN A 223 10.19 -0.98 -19.86
N LEU A 224 11.26 -1.08 -19.08
CA LEU A 224 12.59 -0.59 -19.48
C LEU A 224 13.20 -1.44 -20.60
N GLY A 225 12.96 -2.77 -20.57
CA GLY A 225 13.42 -3.68 -21.64
C GLY A 225 12.73 -3.45 -22.98
N ARG A 226 11.45 -3.08 -22.99
CA ARG A 226 10.69 -2.77 -24.24
C ARG A 226 11.03 -1.43 -24.88
N GLY A 227 11.62 -0.50 -24.15
CA GLY A 227 12.02 0.81 -24.70
C GLY A 227 13.43 0.83 -25.28
N ARG A 228 14.15 -0.31 -25.26
CA ARG A 228 15.52 -0.47 -25.85
C ARG A 228 15.56 -1.36 -27.08
N ALA A 229 14.44 -1.96 -27.47
CA ALA A 229 14.27 -2.73 -28.70
C ALA A 229 13.42 -1.92 -29.72
#